data_20d2a4d1062e4ae3a180750292478668
#
_entry.id   20d2a4d1062e4ae3a180750292478668
#
_cell.length_a   1.000
_cell.length_b   1.000
_cell.length_c   1.000
_cell.angle_alpha   90.00
_cell.angle_beta   90.00
_cell.angle_gamma   90.00
#
_symmetry.space_group_name_H-M   'P 1'
#
loop_
_entity.id
_entity.type
_entity.pdbx_description
1 polymer ?
#
loop_
_entity_poly.entity_id
_entity_poly.type
_entity_poly.pdbx_seq_one_letter_code
_entity_poly.pdbx_strand_id
1 'polypeptide(L)'
;MPATRRAEGPARGTRRSPIATAVRWATALMLVVAGLGVLTLTIGTFTGWLSVQTVPTGSMEPTIHKGSAIVVDPIAVDQIAVGDVIVFAAPTTGTMTVHRVIKIEPGDAGPVFTTKGDANGGPDPWRLSVNGDHVQKVRLAVPVLGQVLLAMSARDTRLVLASLGAL
;
A
#
# COMPACT_ATOMS: atom_id res chain seq x y z
N MET A 1 -45.96 69.38 4.64
CA MET A 1 -45.79 67.97 4.24
C MET A 1 -44.63 67.34 5.02
N PRO A 2 -44.87 66.44 5.97
CA PRO A 2 -43.77 65.77 6.73
C PRO A 2 -43.23 64.53 5.97
N ALA A 3 -41.93 64.49 5.78
CA ALA A 3 -41.21 63.37 5.17
C ALA A 3 -41.25 62.13 6.06
N THR A 4 -41.82 61.06 5.56
CA THR A 4 -41.81 59.71 6.23
C THR A 4 -40.44 59.09 6.18
N ARG A 5 -39.78 59.06 7.32
CA ARG A 5 -38.51 58.31 7.53
C ARG A 5 -38.82 56.81 7.45
N ARG A 6 -38.35 56.19 6.38
CA ARG A 6 -38.39 54.73 6.21
C ARG A 6 -37.40 54.10 7.23
N ALA A 7 -37.91 53.35 8.20
CA ALA A 7 -37.10 52.58 9.14
C ALA A 7 -36.46 51.40 8.40
N GLU A 8 -35.14 51.41 8.27
CA GLU A 8 -34.37 50.24 7.81
C GLU A 8 -34.40 49.21 8.94
N GLY A 9 -35.03 48.09 8.65
CA GLY A 9 -35.07 46.95 9.59
C GLY A 9 -33.67 46.31 9.74
N PRO A 10 -33.36 45.74 10.92
CA PRO A 10 -32.04 45.15 11.19
C PRO A 10 -31.76 44.01 10.21
N ALA A 11 -30.58 44.03 9.58
CA ALA A 11 -30.08 42.97 8.72
C ALA A 11 -30.12 41.63 9.48
N ARG A 12 -30.87 40.67 8.97
CA ARG A 12 -30.94 39.31 9.50
C ARG A 12 -29.58 38.65 9.31
N GLY A 13 -28.73 38.69 10.34
CA GLY A 13 -27.51 37.89 10.40
C GLY A 13 -27.85 36.40 10.29
N THR A 14 -27.43 35.76 9.22
CA THR A 14 -27.62 34.32 9.00
C THR A 14 -26.83 33.57 10.07
N ARG A 15 -27.50 33.15 11.16
CA ARG A 15 -26.93 32.24 12.15
C ARG A 15 -26.60 30.92 11.45
N ARG A 16 -25.32 30.69 11.23
CA ARG A 16 -24.85 29.43 10.65
C ARG A 16 -25.23 28.31 11.61
N SER A 17 -25.91 27.29 11.11
CA SER A 17 -26.29 26.10 11.89
C SER A 17 -25.05 25.46 12.54
N PRO A 18 -25.08 25.16 13.85
CA PRO A 18 -23.97 24.47 14.53
C PRO A 18 -23.64 23.13 13.88
N ILE A 19 -24.64 22.44 13.32
CA ILE A 19 -24.47 21.18 12.58
C ILE A 19 -23.64 21.41 11.30
N ALA A 20 -23.95 22.44 10.51
CA ALA A 20 -23.20 22.76 9.31
C ALA A 20 -21.74 23.12 9.62
N THR A 21 -21.48 23.75 10.74
CA THR A 21 -20.13 24.07 11.21
C THR A 21 -19.40 22.80 11.64
N ALA A 22 -20.03 21.91 12.40
CA ALA A 22 -19.45 20.63 12.82
C ALA A 22 -19.11 19.73 11.60
N VAL A 23 -20.01 19.62 10.63
CA VAL A 23 -19.77 18.88 9.39
C VAL A 23 -18.56 19.44 8.62
N ARG A 24 -18.44 20.76 8.51
CA ARG A 24 -17.27 21.40 7.83
C ARG A 24 -15.95 21.07 8.53
N TRP A 25 -15.91 21.10 9.85
CA TRP A 25 -14.70 20.76 10.60
C TRP A 25 -14.37 19.25 10.50
N ALA A 26 -15.40 18.38 10.52
CA ALA A 26 -15.20 16.94 10.34
C ALA A 26 -14.66 16.61 8.93
N THR A 27 -15.21 17.21 7.88
CA THR A 27 -14.68 17.06 6.51
C THR A 27 -13.29 17.64 6.35
N ALA A 28 -13.00 18.79 6.94
CA ALA A 28 -11.67 19.39 6.91
C ALA A 28 -10.64 18.49 7.61
N LEU A 29 -10.96 17.96 8.78
CA LEU A 29 -10.12 17.01 9.51
C LEU A 29 -9.87 15.75 8.69
N MET A 30 -10.91 15.17 8.10
CA MET A 30 -10.80 13.97 7.25
C MET A 30 -9.88 14.21 6.06
N LEU A 31 -9.99 15.37 5.40
CA LEU A 31 -9.13 15.74 4.27
C LEU A 31 -7.67 15.94 4.70
N VAL A 32 -7.44 16.55 5.88
CA VAL A 32 -6.08 16.70 6.44
C VAL A 32 -5.46 15.33 6.74
N VAL A 33 -6.21 14.43 7.40
CA VAL A 33 -5.73 13.07 7.71
C VAL A 33 -5.43 12.29 6.43
N ALA A 34 -6.32 12.37 5.44
CA ALA A 34 -6.09 11.74 4.14
C ALA A 34 -4.86 12.32 3.42
N GLY A 35 -4.70 13.65 3.43
CA GLY A 35 -3.54 14.33 2.85
C GLY A 35 -2.23 13.96 3.51
N LEU A 36 -2.21 13.89 4.85
CA LEU A 36 -1.05 13.41 5.61
C LEU A 36 -0.73 11.95 5.29
N GLY A 37 -1.74 11.09 5.17
CA GLY A 37 -1.56 9.69 4.77
C GLY A 37 -0.92 9.56 3.39
N VAL A 38 -1.42 10.29 2.39
CA VAL A 38 -0.84 10.32 1.04
C VAL A 38 0.60 10.85 1.07
N LEU A 39 0.85 11.94 1.81
CA LEU A 39 2.18 12.52 1.93
C LEU A 39 3.18 11.53 2.55
N THR A 40 2.79 10.83 3.62
CA THR A 40 3.62 9.82 4.29
C THR A 40 3.94 8.66 3.35
N LEU A 41 2.94 8.15 2.61
CA LEU A 41 3.14 7.12 1.60
C LEU A 41 4.08 7.59 0.49
N THR A 42 3.90 8.81 0.00
CA THR A 42 4.74 9.37 -1.07
C THR A 42 6.19 9.53 -0.62
N ILE A 43 6.41 10.10 0.56
CA ILE A 43 7.76 10.26 1.12
C ILE A 43 8.39 8.89 1.37
N GLY A 44 7.64 7.95 1.98
CA GLY A 44 8.12 6.60 2.28
C GLY A 44 8.55 5.83 1.04
N THR A 45 7.78 5.91 -0.06
CA THR A 45 8.13 5.28 -1.34
C THR A 45 9.30 5.98 -2.03
N PHE A 46 9.35 7.31 -1.98
CA PHE A 46 10.42 8.08 -2.61
C PHE A 46 11.78 7.91 -1.91
N THR A 47 11.78 7.78 -0.60
CA THR A 47 13.00 7.54 0.20
C THR A 47 13.41 6.06 0.22
N GLY A 48 12.62 5.16 -0.41
CA GLY A 48 12.86 3.71 -0.37
C GLY A 48 12.59 3.05 0.99
N TRP A 49 12.11 3.83 1.95
CA TRP A 49 11.76 3.34 3.30
C TRP A 49 10.50 2.47 3.30
N LEU A 50 9.61 2.71 2.34
CA LEU A 50 8.37 1.94 2.16
C LEU A 50 8.21 1.57 0.69
N SER A 51 8.02 0.31 0.38
CA SER A 51 7.73 -0.15 -0.99
C SER A 51 6.35 -0.77 -1.04
N VAL A 52 5.58 -0.40 -2.07
CA VAL A 52 4.27 -1.00 -2.33
C VAL A 52 4.39 -1.87 -3.57
N GLN A 53 4.02 -3.14 -3.44
CA GLN A 53 4.08 -4.12 -4.53
C GLN A 53 2.73 -4.82 -4.68
N THR A 54 2.44 -5.35 -5.87
CA THR A 54 1.23 -6.13 -6.12
C THR A 54 1.54 -7.61 -6.13
N VAL A 55 0.66 -8.43 -5.57
CA VAL A 55 0.79 -9.90 -5.55
C VAL A 55 0.02 -10.49 -6.73
N PRO A 56 0.70 -10.96 -7.80
CA PRO A 56 0.03 -11.41 -9.03
C PRO A 56 -0.51 -12.83 -8.93
N THR A 57 -0.10 -13.63 -7.95
CA THR A 57 -0.43 -15.05 -7.81
C THR A 57 -1.26 -15.33 -6.56
N GLY A 58 -1.94 -16.48 -6.51
CA GLY A 58 -2.70 -16.93 -5.35
C GLY A 58 -1.92 -17.85 -4.39
N SER A 59 -0.59 -17.96 -4.51
CA SER A 59 0.20 -18.86 -3.66
C SER A 59 0.15 -18.55 -2.17
N MET A 60 -0.25 -17.33 -1.80
CA MET A 60 -0.38 -16.89 -0.41
C MET A 60 -1.82 -16.86 0.09
N GLU A 61 -2.77 -17.38 -0.67
CA GLU A 61 -4.16 -17.51 -0.18
C GLU A 61 -4.25 -18.54 0.97
N PRO A 62 -5.16 -18.33 1.92
CA PRO A 62 -6.12 -17.24 2.03
C PRO A 62 -5.54 -15.97 2.69
N THR A 63 -4.29 -15.99 3.17
CA THR A 63 -3.69 -14.88 3.96
C THR A 63 -3.52 -13.62 3.12
N ILE A 64 -3.04 -13.76 1.89
CA ILE A 64 -2.86 -12.65 0.94
C ILE A 64 -3.51 -13.05 -0.37
N HIS A 65 -4.61 -12.38 -0.71
CA HIS A 65 -5.34 -12.67 -1.93
C HIS A 65 -4.60 -12.19 -3.18
N LYS A 66 -4.77 -12.94 -4.26
CA LYS A 66 -4.31 -12.49 -5.59
C LYS A 66 -4.84 -11.09 -5.91
N GLY A 67 -3.97 -10.22 -6.40
CA GLY A 67 -4.29 -8.81 -6.70
C GLY A 67 -4.27 -7.89 -5.48
N SER A 68 -3.83 -8.36 -4.31
CA SER A 68 -3.56 -7.49 -3.16
C SER A 68 -2.35 -6.59 -3.42
N ALA A 69 -2.40 -5.38 -2.86
CA ALA A 69 -1.20 -4.58 -2.66
C ALA A 69 -0.57 -4.94 -1.31
N ILE A 70 0.74 -5.14 -1.29
CA ILE A 70 1.52 -5.37 -0.07
C ILE A 70 2.44 -4.19 0.19
N VAL A 71 2.52 -3.82 1.45
CA VAL A 71 3.49 -2.86 1.96
C VAL A 71 4.66 -3.66 2.53
N VAL A 72 5.84 -3.40 2.04
CA VAL A 72 7.06 -4.08 2.48
C VAL A 72 8.09 -3.08 2.97
N ASP A 73 8.87 -3.47 3.97
CA ASP A 73 10.03 -2.74 4.46
C ASP A 73 11.27 -3.64 4.50
N PRO A 74 12.45 -3.08 4.26
CA PRO A 74 13.70 -3.82 4.40
C PRO A 74 13.99 -4.07 5.89
N ILE A 75 14.22 -5.34 6.24
CA ILE A 75 14.69 -5.74 7.57
C ILE A 75 16.03 -6.47 7.44
N ALA A 76 16.84 -6.43 8.47
CA ALA A 76 18.07 -7.19 8.50
C ALA A 76 17.79 -8.70 8.47
N VAL A 77 18.63 -9.46 7.76
CA VAL A 77 18.43 -10.89 7.53
C VAL A 77 18.40 -11.70 8.83
N ASP A 78 19.14 -11.26 9.85
CA ASP A 78 19.18 -11.85 11.19
C ASP A 78 17.92 -11.57 12.03
N GLN A 79 17.08 -10.63 11.62
CA GLN A 79 15.81 -10.30 12.28
C GLN A 79 14.62 -11.07 11.71
N ILE A 80 14.83 -11.89 10.68
CA ILE A 80 13.77 -12.72 10.12
C ILE A 80 13.41 -13.83 11.11
N ALA A 81 12.13 -14.02 11.34
CA ALA A 81 11.60 -15.09 12.17
C ALA A 81 10.77 -16.08 11.35
N VAL A 82 10.64 -17.31 11.87
CA VAL A 82 9.66 -18.26 11.33
C VAL A 82 8.26 -17.71 11.46
N GLY A 83 7.50 -17.76 10.37
CA GLY A 83 6.17 -17.16 10.24
C GLY A 83 6.16 -15.83 9.47
N ASP A 84 7.30 -15.17 9.30
CA ASP A 84 7.41 -13.94 8.51
C ASP A 84 7.13 -14.22 7.03
N VAL A 85 6.43 -13.28 6.39
CA VAL A 85 6.23 -13.28 4.94
C VAL A 85 7.26 -12.35 4.32
N ILE A 86 8.07 -12.87 3.41
CA ILE A 86 9.17 -12.15 2.78
C ILE A 86 9.01 -12.11 1.25
N VAL A 87 9.60 -11.09 0.64
CA VAL A 87 9.67 -10.93 -0.80
C VAL A 87 11.11 -11.15 -1.24
N PHE A 88 11.30 -12.07 -2.15
CA PHE A 88 12.62 -12.46 -2.65
C PHE A 88 12.57 -12.90 -4.12
N ALA A 89 13.71 -12.87 -4.80
CA ALA A 89 13.84 -13.50 -6.10
C ALA A 89 14.05 -15.01 -5.94
N ALA A 90 13.18 -15.83 -6.53
CA ALA A 90 13.28 -17.27 -6.46
C ALA A 90 14.62 -17.75 -7.08
N PRO A 91 15.43 -18.55 -6.39
CA PRO A 91 16.79 -18.91 -6.83
C PRO A 91 16.84 -19.57 -8.20
N THR A 92 15.80 -20.30 -8.58
CA THR A 92 15.76 -21.07 -9.83
C THR A 92 15.25 -20.28 -11.02
N THR A 93 14.39 -19.28 -10.81
CA THR A 93 13.71 -18.56 -11.89
C THR A 93 13.99 -17.06 -11.91
N GLY A 94 14.54 -16.50 -10.83
CA GLY A 94 14.70 -15.06 -10.64
C GLY A 94 13.38 -14.30 -10.45
N THR A 95 12.24 -15.02 -10.43
CA THR A 95 10.92 -14.40 -10.30
C THR A 95 10.71 -13.87 -8.88
N MET A 96 10.23 -12.62 -8.77
CA MET A 96 9.87 -12.05 -7.47
C MET A 96 8.72 -12.86 -6.86
N THR A 97 8.97 -13.42 -5.69
CA THR A 97 8.11 -14.36 -4.99
C THR A 97 7.80 -13.84 -3.59
N VAL A 98 6.56 -14.03 -3.14
CA VAL A 98 6.09 -13.66 -1.81
C VAL A 98 5.67 -14.92 -1.10
N HIS A 99 6.48 -15.41 -0.17
CA HIS A 99 6.19 -16.64 0.57
C HIS A 99 6.53 -16.50 2.05
N ARG A 100 6.02 -17.44 2.87
CA ARG A 100 6.23 -17.49 4.30
C ARG A 100 7.47 -18.31 4.65
N VAL A 101 8.28 -17.79 5.57
CA VAL A 101 9.39 -18.53 6.17
C VAL A 101 8.82 -19.58 7.12
N ILE A 102 9.10 -20.86 6.84
CA ILE A 102 8.63 -22.00 7.66
C ILE A 102 9.76 -22.64 8.46
N LYS A 103 11.03 -22.41 8.07
CA LYS A 103 12.21 -22.92 8.77
C LYS A 103 13.40 -22.02 8.53
N ILE A 104 14.26 -21.89 9.54
CA ILE A 104 15.53 -21.17 9.47
C ILE A 104 16.62 -22.13 9.97
N GLU A 105 17.70 -22.27 9.21
CA GLU A 105 18.84 -23.12 9.53
C GLU A 105 20.14 -22.32 9.42
N PRO A 106 21.17 -22.64 10.22
CA PRO A 106 22.47 -22.01 10.02
C PRO A 106 23.08 -22.47 8.68
N GLY A 107 23.78 -21.56 8.00
CA GLY A 107 24.55 -21.83 6.80
C GLY A 107 25.89 -21.11 6.86
N ASP A 108 26.82 -21.45 5.97
CA ASP A 108 28.20 -20.96 6.00
C ASP A 108 28.30 -19.44 5.75
N ALA A 109 27.38 -18.88 4.95
CA ALA A 109 27.34 -17.46 4.58
C ALA A 109 26.17 -16.68 5.25
N GLY A 110 25.57 -17.26 6.30
CA GLY A 110 24.41 -16.70 6.99
C GLY A 110 23.22 -17.64 7.01
N PRO A 111 22.07 -17.22 7.55
CA PRO A 111 20.89 -18.08 7.69
C PRO A 111 20.35 -18.55 6.34
N VAL A 112 19.91 -19.79 6.29
CA VAL A 112 19.24 -20.40 5.15
C VAL A 112 17.77 -20.61 5.48
N PHE A 113 16.90 -20.09 4.63
CA PHE A 113 15.46 -20.12 4.83
C PHE A 113 14.80 -21.18 3.97
N THR A 114 13.88 -21.93 4.56
CA THR A 114 12.89 -22.72 3.82
C THR A 114 11.60 -21.93 3.80
N THR A 115 11.07 -21.70 2.62
CA THR A 115 9.87 -20.91 2.39
C THR A 115 8.73 -21.77 1.84
N LYS A 116 7.51 -21.27 1.98
CA LYS A 116 6.31 -21.94 1.48
C LYS A 116 5.22 -20.90 1.20
N GLY A 117 4.54 -21.01 0.06
CA GLY A 117 3.27 -20.31 -0.16
C GLY A 117 2.17 -20.92 0.69
N ASP A 118 1.33 -20.11 1.31
CA ASP A 118 0.28 -20.57 2.24
C ASP A 118 -0.70 -21.54 1.56
N ALA A 119 -1.01 -21.34 0.27
CA ALA A 119 -1.84 -22.23 -0.53
C ALA A 119 -1.10 -23.48 -1.10
N ASN A 120 0.23 -23.53 -1.01
CA ASN A 120 1.00 -24.61 -1.60
C ASN A 120 0.91 -25.89 -0.75
N GLY A 121 0.93 -27.07 -1.38
CA GLY A 121 0.88 -28.37 -0.69
C GLY A 121 2.14 -28.73 0.09
N GLY A 122 3.29 -28.11 -0.25
CA GLY A 122 4.60 -28.39 0.36
C GLY A 122 5.50 -27.17 0.36
N PRO A 123 6.69 -27.29 0.99
CA PRO A 123 7.72 -26.25 0.95
C PRO A 123 8.20 -25.99 -0.48
N ASP A 124 8.78 -24.82 -0.69
CA ASP A 124 9.43 -24.50 -1.94
C ASP A 124 10.61 -25.46 -2.20
N PRO A 125 10.91 -25.79 -3.47
CA PRO A 125 11.94 -26.80 -3.81
C PRO A 125 13.38 -26.32 -3.61
N TRP A 126 13.55 -25.06 -3.19
CA TRP A 126 14.88 -24.44 -2.96
C TRP A 126 15.11 -24.12 -1.50
N ARG A 127 16.37 -23.94 -1.16
CA ARG A 127 16.82 -23.34 0.08
C ARG A 127 17.26 -21.90 -0.24
N LEU A 128 16.64 -20.94 0.41
CA LEU A 128 16.90 -19.53 0.15
C LEU A 128 18.04 -19.03 1.05
N SER A 129 19.16 -18.68 0.45
CA SER A 129 20.19 -17.87 1.08
C SER A 129 20.06 -16.45 0.53
N VAL A 130 19.93 -15.46 1.40
CA VAL A 130 19.80 -14.05 0.99
C VAL A 130 21.19 -13.46 0.79
N ASN A 131 21.48 -13.05 -0.45
CA ASN A 131 22.70 -12.31 -0.75
C ASN A 131 22.50 -10.84 -0.37
N GLY A 132 23.09 -10.43 0.75
CA GLY A 132 22.99 -9.07 1.29
C GLY A 132 22.49 -9.04 2.73
N ASP A 133 22.51 -7.86 3.32
CA ASP A 133 22.21 -7.67 4.74
C ASP A 133 20.72 -7.49 5.04
N HIS A 134 19.88 -7.28 4.01
CA HIS A 134 18.47 -6.97 4.16
C HIS A 134 17.58 -7.80 3.22
N VAL A 135 16.37 -8.07 3.67
CA VAL A 135 15.29 -8.68 2.89
C VAL A 135 13.99 -7.89 3.11
N GLN A 136 13.13 -7.90 2.11
CA GLN A 136 11.83 -7.21 2.21
C GLN A 136 10.82 -8.08 2.96
N LYS A 137 10.35 -7.61 4.11
CA LYS A 137 9.30 -8.25 4.91
C LYS A 137 7.95 -7.58 4.64
N VAL A 138 6.92 -8.37 4.43
CA VAL A 138 5.55 -7.88 4.30
C VAL A 138 5.03 -7.44 5.67
N ARG A 139 4.60 -6.18 5.76
CA ARG A 139 4.00 -5.61 6.98
C ARG A 139 2.50 -5.56 6.91
N LEU A 140 1.97 -5.26 5.73
CA LEU A 140 0.54 -5.11 5.52
C LEU A 140 0.17 -5.63 4.14
N ALA A 141 -0.94 -6.31 4.03
CA ALA A 141 -1.57 -6.66 2.77
C ALA A 141 -2.96 -6.02 2.71
N VAL A 142 -3.23 -5.26 1.64
CA VAL A 142 -4.51 -4.60 1.42
C VAL A 142 -5.18 -5.29 0.24
N PRO A 143 -6.22 -6.10 0.48
CA PRO A 143 -6.96 -6.75 -0.59
C PRO A 143 -7.62 -5.70 -1.49
N VAL A 144 -7.81 -6.03 -2.77
CA VAL A 144 -8.47 -5.18 -3.80
C VAL A 144 -7.68 -3.93 -4.22
N LEU A 145 -6.87 -3.33 -3.35
CA LEU A 145 -6.13 -2.11 -3.70
C LEU A 145 -5.16 -2.33 -4.86
N GLY A 146 -4.55 -3.51 -4.96
CA GLY A 146 -3.69 -3.87 -6.10
C GLY A 146 -4.45 -3.91 -7.43
N GLN A 147 -5.71 -4.35 -7.42
CA GLN A 147 -6.57 -4.34 -8.62
C GLN A 147 -6.93 -2.92 -9.04
N VAL A 148 -7.20 -2.03 -8.08
CA VAL A 148 -7.47 -0.61 -8.35
C VAL A 148 -6.23 0.07 -8.92
N LEU A 149 -5.06 -0.15 -8.34
CA LEU A 149 -3.78 0.39 -8.82
C LEU A 149 -3.46 -0.10 -10.23
N LEU A 150 -3.66 -1.40 -10.51
CA LEU A 150 -3.48 -1.97 -11.85
C LEU A 150 -4.48 -1.40 -12.86
N ALA A 151 -5.74 -1.20 -12.46
CA ALA A 151 -6.75 -0.60 -13.31
C ALA A 151 -6.46 0.87 -13.62
N MET A 152 -5.93 1.62 -12.67
CA MET A 152 -5.50 3.01 -12.87
C MET A 152 -4.31 3.08 -13.84
N SER A 153 -3.26 2.31 -13.61
CA SER A 153 -2.08 2.28 -14.49
C SER A 153 -2.41 1.85 -15.93
N ALA A 154 -3.35 0.89 -16.09
CA ALA A 154 -3.80 0.46 -17.41
C ALA A 154 -4.61 1.54 -18.15
N ARG A 155 -5.36 2.39 -17.42
CA ARG A 155 -6.09 3.52 -18.01
C ARG A 155 -5.15 4.64 -18.47
N ASP A 156 -4.16 4.97 -17.65
CA ASP A 156 -3.18 6.00 -17.99
C ASP A 156 -2.39 5.61 -19.25
N THR A 157 -1.98 4.36 -19.36
CA THR A 157 -1.30 3.85 -20.57
C THR A 157 -2.20 3.91 -21.80
N ARG A 158 -3.49 3.60 -21.69
CA ARG A 158 -4.44 3.68 -22.81
C ARG A 158 -4.72 5.12 -23.23
N LEU A 159 -4.83 6.05 -22.28
CA LEU A 159 -5.03 7.47 -22.56
C LEU A 159 -3.80 8.09 -23.25
N VAL A 160 -2.60 7.73 -22.79
CA VAL A 160 -1.36 8.17 -23.42
C VAL A 160 -1.23 7.61 -24.86
N LEU A 161 -1.52 6.33 -25.07
CA LEU A 161 -1.50 5.72 -26.41
C LEU A 161 -2.58 6.29 -27.32
N ALA A 162 -3.78 6.58 -26.80
CA ALA A 162 -4.85 7.21 -27.58
C ALA A 162 -4.50 8.65 -27.97
N SER A 163 -3.80 9.41 -27.12
CA SER A 163 -3.35 10.76 -27.44
C SER A 163 -2.19 10.80 -28.45
N LEU A 164 -1.35 9.77 -28.48
CA LEU A 164 -0.25 9.64 -29.47
C LEU A 164 -0.73 9.11 -30.82
N GLY A 165 -1.83 8.38 -30.86
CA GLY A 165 -2.42 7.85 -32.11
C GLY A 165 -3.37 8.82 -32.81
N ALA A 166 -3.59 10.03 -32.27
CA ALA A 166 -4.44 11.08 -32.83
C ALA A 166 -3.64 12.21 -33.50
N LEU A 167 -2.35 12.07 -33.69
CA LEU A 167 -1.43 12.91 -34.48
C LEU A 167 -1.02 12.18 -35.74
#